data_003f5b5ed516d18eda3975fb000613bb
#
_entry.id   003f5b5ed516d18eda3975fb000613bb
#
_cell.length_a   1.000
_cell.length_b   1.000
_cell.length_c   1.000
_cell.angle_alpha   90.00
_cell.angle_beta   90.00
_cell.angle_gamma   90.00
#
_symmetry.space_group_name_H-M   'P 1'
#
loop_
_entity.id
_entity.type
_entity.pdbx_description
1 polymer ?
#
loop_
_entity_poly.entity_id
_entity_poly.type
_entity_poly.pdbx_seq_one_letter_code
_entity_poly.pdbx_strand_id
1 'polypeptide(L)' 'MPYKNIDDLPKSQTDQYNHHQKKAFLEAFNNAYKEYHGDEHRAFAVAHAAAKKAGDKEGPG' A
#
# COMPACT_ATOMS: atom_id res chain seq x y z
N MET A 1 -5.08 -7.14 -12.15
CA MET A 1 -4.90 -8.02 -11.01
C MET A 1 -4.12 -7.35 -9.90
N PRO A 2 -4.58 -7.43 -8.68
CA PRO A 2 -3.80 -6.87 -7.57
C PRO A 2 -2.43 -7.54 -7.46
N TYR A 3 -1.59 -6.97 -6.66
CA TYR A 3 -0.22 -7.47 -6.53
C TYR A 3 -0.17 -8.68 -5.61
N LYS A 4 0.69 -9.63 -5.92
CA LYS A 4 0.82 -10.85 -5.12
C LYS A 4 1.75 -10.67 -3.94
N ASN A 5 2.80 -9.89 -4.12
CA ASN A 5 3.75 -9.68 -3.04
C ASN A 5 4.39 -8.29 -3.17
N ILE A 6 5.19 -7.96 -2.18
CA ILE A 6 5.79 -6.64 -2.08
C ILE A 6 6.65 -6.31 -3.29
N ASP A 7 7.37 -7.28 -3.81
CA ASP A 7 8.26 -7.04 -4.94
C ASP A 7 7.52 -6.67 -6.22
N ASP A 8 6.24 -7.02 -6.30
CA ASP A 8 5.41 -6.69 -7.46
C ASP A 8 4.90 -5.27 -7.45
N LEU A 9 5.01 -4.58 -6.31
CA LEU A 9 4.51 -3.22 -6.20
C LEU A 9 5.31 -2.26 -7.09
N PRO A 10 4.65 -1.22 -7.65
CA PRO A 10 5.37 -0.25 -8.46
C PRO A 10 6.34 0.54 -7.59
N LYS A 11 7.62 0.42 -7.93
CA LYS A 11 8.67 1.06 -7.13
C LYS A 11 8.51 2.56 -7.04
N SER A 12 8.04 3.19 -8.11
CA SER A 12 7.81 4.63 -8.11
C SER A 12 6.82 5.08 -7.03
N GLN A 13 5.96 4.17 -6.60
CA GLN A 13 4.97 4.47 -5.57
C GLN A 13 5.42 4.08 -4.18
N THR A 14 6.32 3.11 -4.07
CA THR A 14 6.64 2.49 -2.79
C THR A 14 8.09 2.62 -2.33
N ASP A 15 8.97 3.16 -3.16
CA ASP A 15 10.39 3.29 -2.78
C ASP A 15 10.59 4.07 -1.48
N GLN A 16 9.70 5.00 -1.19
CA GLN A 16 9.80 5.84 0.00
C GLN A 16 9.40 5.11 1.29
N TYR A 17 8.87 3.89 1.15
CA TYR A 17 8.35 3.15 2.30
C TYR A 17 9.30 2.02 2.70
N ASN A 18 9.36 1.74 4.02
CA ASN A 18 10.11 0.58 4.50
C ASN A 18 9.30 -0.71 4.28
N HIS A 19 9.88 -1.84 4.66
CA HIS A 19 9.24 -3.14 4.42
C HIS A 19 7.86 -3.24 5.08
N HIS A 20 7.76 -2.79 6.32
CA HIS A 20 6.50 -2.84 7.05
C HIS A 20 5.42 -1.98 6.37
N GLN A 21 5.82 -0.79 5.93
CA GLN A 21 4.91 0.09 5.22
C GLN A 21 4.50 -0.47 3.86
N LYS A 22 5.44 -1.12 3.17
CA LYS A 22 5.14 -1.75 1.89
C LYS A 22 4.14 -2.88 2.06
N LYS A 23 4.25 -3.62 3.16
CA LYS A 23 3.31 -4.70 3.44
C LYS A 23 1.91 -4.13 3.69
N ALA A 24 1.83 -3.05 4.45
CA ALA A 24 0.54 -2.39 4.68
C ALA A 24 -0.03 -1.84 3.37
N PHE A 25 0.82 -1.29 2.53
CA PHE A 25 0.43 -0.81 1.20
C PHE A 25 -0.17 -1.94 0.37
N LEU A 26 0.53 -3.06 0.33
CA LEU A 26 0.09 -4.22 -0.45
C LEU A 26 -1.30 -4.70 -0.02
N GLU A 27 -1.47 -4.89 1.26
CA GLU A 27 -2.76 -5.38 1.78
C GLU A 27 -3.88 -4.40 1.52
N ALA A 28 -3.62 -3.13 1.79
CA ALA A 28 -4.64 -2.11 1.60
C ALA A 28 -5.00 -1.92 0.14
N PHE A 29 -3.98 -1.95 -0.73
CA PHE A 29 -4.23 -1.84 -2.17
C PHE A 29 -5.10 -2.98 -2.66
N ASN A 30 -4.75 -4.21 -2.31
CA ASN A 30 -5.49 -5.36 -2.78
C ASN A 30 -6.93 -5.35 -2.28
N ASN A 31 -7.13 -4.97 -1.04
CA ASN A 31 -8.48 -4.89 -0.49
C ASN A 31 -9.30 -3.80 -1.17
N ALA A 32 -8.70 -2.63 -1.36
CA ALA A 32 -9.41 -1.51 -1.98
C ALA A 32 -9.70 -1.80 -3.46
N TYR A 33 -8.74 -2.41 -4.15
CA TYR A 33 -8.92 -2.77 -5.55
C TYR A 33 -10.16 -3.65 -5.71
N LYS A 34 -10.29 -4.64 -4.84
CA LYS A 34 -11.43 -5.53 -4.86
C LYS A 34 -12.72 -4.80 -4.50
N GLU A 35 -12.66 -3.98 -3.45
CA GLU A 35 -13.83 -3.28 -2.94
C GLU A 35 -14.38 -2.25 -3.93
N TYR A 36 -13.49 -1.57 -4.63
CA TYR A 36 -13.89 -0.54 -5.59
C TYR A 36 -13.88 -1.03 -7.03
N HIS A 37 -14.01 -2.34 -7.20
CA HIS A 37 -14.22 -2.95 -8.52
C HIS A 37 -13.11 -2.62 -9.53
N GLY A 38 -11.87 -2.62 -9.07
CA GLY A 38 -10.73 -2.42 -9.95
C GLY A 38 -10.33 -0.97 -10.16
N ASP A 39 -10.82 -0.06 -9.35
CA ASP A 39 -10.45 1.35 -9.43
C ASP A 39 -9.07 1.54 -8.80
N GLU A 40 -8.03 1.52 -9.63
CA GLU A 40 -6.66 1.64 -9.16
C GLU A 40 -6.38 2.99 -8.49
N HIS A 41 -7.01 4.05 -8.98
CA HIS A 41 -6.78 5.37 -8.42
C HIS A 41 -7.19 5.40 -6.95
N ARG A 42 -8.38 4.88 -6.64
CA ARG A 42 -8.84 4.79 -5.26
C ARG A 42 -7.99 3.83 -4.45
N ALA A 43 -7.62 2.70 -5.07
CA ALA A 43 -6.81 1.72 -4.39
C ALA A 43 -5.46 2.29 -3.96
N PHE A 44 -4.82 3.07 -4.83
CA PHE A 44 -3.57 3.73 -4.48
C PHE A 44 -3.75 4.73 -3.35
N ALA A 45 -4.82 5.50 -3.37
CA ALA A 45 -5.08 6.47 -2.30
C ALA A 45 -5.23 5.77 -0.95
N VAL A 46 -5.98 4.68 -0.91
CA VAL A 46 -6.16 3.90 0.31
C VAL A 46 -4.84 3.27 0.75
N ALA A 47 -4.09 2.74 -0.20
CA ALA A 47 -2.81 2.09 0.11
C ALA A 47 -1.79 3.07 0.69
N HIS A 48 -1.70 4.28 0.12
CA HIS A 48 -0.81 5.30 0.65
C HIS A 48 -1.19 5.71 2.07
N ALA A 49 -2.48 5.86 2.33
CA ALA A 49 -2.95 6.19 3.67
C ALA A 49 -2.57 5.10 4.67
N ALA A 50 -2.72 3.84 4.27
CA ALA A 50 -2.37 2.72 5.13
C ALA A 50 -0.87 2.65 5.39
N ALA A 51 -0.05 2.90 4.36
CA ALA A 51 1.40 2.88 4.51
C ALA A 51 1.87 3.98 5.45
N LYS A 52 1.32 5.17 5.31
CA LYS A 52 1.67 6.28 6.20
C LYS A 52 1.30 5.97 7.64
N LYS A 53 0.13 5.40 7.84
CA LYS A 53 -0.32 5.03 9.17
C LYS A 53 0.59 3.98 9.79
N ALA A 54 1.03 3.00 9.01
CA ALA A 54 1.95 1.99 9.48
C ALA A 54 3.28 2.60 9.88
N GLY A 55 3.76 3.58 9.11
CA GLY A 55 4.98 4.29 9.44
C GLY A 55 4.87 5.08 10.74
N ASP A 56 3.72 5.69 10.96
CA ASP A 56 3.48 6.46 12.19
C ASP A 56 3.54 5.56 13.41
N LYS A 57 3.04 4.34 13.30
CA LYS A 57 3.06 3.39 14.41
C LYS A 57 4.47 2.96 14.76
N GLU A 58 5.34 2.91 13.77
CA GLU A 58 6.73 2.56 13.98
C GLU A 58 7.55 3.74 14.37
N GLY A 59 6.97 4.92 14.30
CA GLY A 59 7.65 6.18 14.37
C GLY A 59 8.66 6.32 15.47
N PRO A 60 9.37 7.44 15.48
CA PRO A 60 10.49 7.63 16.38
C PRO A 60 10.09 7.64 17.84
N GLY A 61 8.85 7.61 18.06
CA GLY A 61 8.32 7.58 19.42
C GLY A 61 8.85 6.42 20.14
#